data_0b6c7dcee20fad1e7c8ccda90b3269d7
#
_entry.id   0b6c7dcee20fad1e7c8ccda90b3269d7
#
_cell.length_a   1.000
_cell.length_b   1.000
_cell.length_c   1.000
_cell.angle_alpha   90.00
_cell.angle_beta   90.00
_cell.angle_gamma   90.00
#
_symmetry.space_group_name_H-M   'P 1'
#
loop_
_entity.id
_entity.type
_entity.pdbx_description
1 polymer ?
#
loop_
_entity_poly.entity_id
_entity_poly.type
_entity_poly.pdbx_seq_one_letter_code
_entity_poly.pdbx_strand_id
1 'polypeptide(L)'
;MCIRDRIWGTDMPLAAPASLSGPVELLPGLYYPSYRLVIIAVGLVLAGLLYLAVTRTRVGAWVRAGASNREMAMAMGINIKRLFTLVFGLGAALCAVAGALLGPLMAVQVGMGETVLILAFVVIVIGGIGSIWGAFVGSLLVGFVDTFGRTLMPALFREIFPPQVASAAGPAVASIMVYLLMAVVLFLRPQGLFSRR
;
A
#
# COMPACT_ATOMS: atom_id res chain seq x y z
N MET A 1 -23.41 11.01 -5.27
CA MET A 1 -22.98 12.38 -4.92
C MET A 1 -22.84 12.47 -3.41
N CYS A 2 -21.63 12.61 -2.89
CA CYS A 2 -21.39 12.75 -1.46
C CYS A 2 -21.61 14.22 -1.04
N ILE A 3 -22.11 14.46 0.18
CA ILE A 3 -22.30 15.80 0.75
C ILE A 3 -20.99 16.62 0.70
N ARG A 4 -19.86 15.94 0.84
CA ARG A 4 -18.51 16.49 0.72
C ARG A 4 -18.27 17.18 -0.63
N ASP A 5 -18.67 16.55 -1.73
CA ASP A 5 -18.39 17.04 -3.10
C ASP A 5 -19.15 18.34 -3.39
N ARG A 6 -20.29 18.55 -2.67
CA ARG A 6 -21.09 19.77 -2.79
C ARG A 6 -20.53 20.93 -1.98
N ILE A 7 -19.75 20.65 -0.92
CA ILE A 7 -19.17 21.66 -0.03
C ILE A 7 -17.76 22.04 -0.46
N TRP A 8 -16.93 21.09 -0.88
CA TRP A 8 -15.51 21.28 -1.16
C TRP A 8 -15.09 21.01 -2.61
N GLY A 9 -16.02 20.65 -3.51
CA GLY A 9 -15.72 20.32 -4.90
C GLY A 9 -15.24 18.87 -5.09
N THR A 10 -15.03 18.51 -6.37
CA THR A 10 -14.66 17.14 -6.75
C THR A 10 -13.18 16.83 -6.55
N ASP A 11 -12.32 17.82 -6.68
CA ASP A 11 -10.87 17.69 -6.60
C ASP A 11 -10.30 18.68 -5.60
N MET A 12 -9.62 18.19 -4.57
CA MET A 12 -8.89 19.01 -3.64
C MET A 12 -7.37 18.81 -3.83
N PRO A 13 -6.66 19.75 -4.44
CA PRO A 13 -5.20 19.72 -4.45
C PRO A 13 -4.70 20.07 -3.05
N LEU A 14 -4.24 19.07 -2.31
CA LEU A 14 -3.54 19.27 -1.05
C LEU A 14 -2.08 19.59 -1.36
N ALA A 15 -1.64 20.79 -1.00
CA ALA A 15 -0.23 21.15 -1.11
C ALA A 15 0.58 20.48 0.01
N ALA A 16 1.76 19.98 -0.32
CA ALA A 16 2.71 19.51 0.69
C ALA A 16 3.10 20.69 1.62
N PRO A 17 3.36 20.44 2.91
CA PRO A 17 3.82 21.48 3.82
C PRO A 17 5.04 22.22 3.27
N ALA A 18 5.07 23.54 3.37
CA ALA A 18 6.15 24.37 2.83
C ALA A 18 7.55 23.97 3.34
N SER A 19 7.63 23.44 4.56
CA SER A 19 8.86 22.93 5.17
C SER A 19 9.41 21.66 4.50
N LEU A 20 8.59 20.92 3.74
CA LEU A 20 8.94 19.64 3.10
C LEU A 20 8.85 19.72 1.57
N SER A 21 8.61 20.90 0.99
CA SER A 21 8.53 21.10 -0.45
C SER A 21 9.86 21.37 -1.12
N GLY A 22 10.96 21.54 -0.35
CA GLY A 22 12.29 21.82 -0.86
C GLY A 22 12.92 20.64 -1.59
N PRO A 23 13.63 20.85 -2.72
CA PRO A 23 14.46 19.82 -3.33
C PRO A 23 15.67 19.53 -2.43
N VAL A 24 15.95 18.26 -2.16
CA VAL A 24 17.16 17.81 -1.47
C VAL A 24 18.10 17.22 -2.51
N GLU A 25 19.36 17.66 -2.53
CA GLU A 25 20.42 17.04 -3.31
C GLU A 25 20.86 15.74 -2.65
N LEU A 26 20.51 14.61 -3.25
CA LEU A 26 20.96 13.27 -2.83
C LEU A 26 22.35 12.93 -3.40
N LEU A 27 22.62 13.39 -4.62
CA LEU A 27 23.91 13.29 -5.31
C LEU A 27 24.18 14.58 -6.08
N PRO A 28 25.43 14.94 -6.35
CA PRO A 28 25.74 16.14 -7.12
C PRO A 28 25.04 16.12 -8.47
N GLY A 29 24.03 17.01 -8.61
CA GLY A 29 23.20 17.14 -9.81
C GLY A 29 21.84 16.41 -9.81
N LEU A 30 21.49 15.64 -8.75
CA LEU A 30 20.20 14.94 -8.65
C LEU A 30 19.32 15.56 -7.55
N TYR A 31 18.39 16.39 -7.97
CA TYR A 31 17.39 16.98 -7.07
C TYR A 31 16.20 16.06 -6.89
N TYR A 32 15.93 15.67 -5.66
CA TYR A 32 14.79 14.81 -5.32
C TYR A 32 13.82 15.52 -4.36
N PRO A 33 12.49 15.46 -4.59
CA PRO A 33 11.53 16.08 -3.69
C PRO A 33 11.62 15.49 -2.28
N SER A 34 11.90 16.31 -1.27
CA SER A 34 12.06 15.89 0.14
C SER A 34 10.81 15.14 0.67
N TYR A 35 9.64 15.54 0.22
CA TYR A 35 8.37 14.92 0.62
C TYR A 35 8.32 13.41 0.31
N ARG A 36 8.85 12.98 -0.83
CA ARG A 36 8.89 11.54 -1.18
C ARG A 36 9.82 10.75 -0.28
N LEU A 37 10.93 11.35 0.15
CA LEU A 37 11.83 10.72 1.12
C LEU A 37 11.16 10.54 2.49
N VAL A 38 10.40 11.54 2.92
CA VAL A 38 9.62 11.46 4.17
C VAL A 38 8.60 10.32 4.11
N ILE A 39 7.89 10.16 3.00
CA ILE A 39 6.94 9.04 2.82
C ILE A 39 7.65 7.69 2.94
N ILE A 40 8.80 7.53 2.29
CA ILE A 40 9.59 6.28 2.37
C ILE A 40 10.04 6.03 3.81
N ALA A 41 10.58 7.05 4.49
CA ALA A 41 11.04 6.94 5.87
C ALA A 41 9.89 6.58 6.82
N VAL A 42 8.75 7.28 6.73
CA VAL A 42 7.57 6.99 7.55
C VAL A 42 7.03 5.58 7.26
N GLY A 43 6.96 5.19 5.99
CA GLY A 43 6.53 3.84 5.60
C GLY A 43 7.42 2.74 6.19
N LEU A 44 8.74 2.90 6.14
CA LEU A 44 9.69 1.95 6.73
C LEU A 44 9.59 1.91 8.26
N VAL A 45 9.45 3.07 8.91
CA VAL A 45 9.28 3.15 10.36
C VAL A 45 7.99 2.46 10.78
N LEU A 46 6.87 2.73 10.11
CA LEU A 46 5.59 2.09 10.40
C LEU A 46 5.64 0.57 10.16
N ALA A 47 6.26 0.13 9.08
CA ALA A 47 6.46 -1.30 8.81
C ALA A 47 7.32 -1.97 9.89
N GLY A 48 8.40 -1.33 10.33
CA GLY A 48 9.24 -1.80 11.42
C GLY A 48 8.51 -1.86 12.76
N LEU A 49 7.76 -0.82 13.11
CA LEU A 49 6.95 -0.77 14.32
C LEU A 49 5.88 -1.86 14.32
N LEU A 50 5.17 -2.04 13.20
CA LEU A 50 4.16 -3.09 13.06
C LEU A 50 4.79 -4.48 13.19
N TYR A 51 5.93 -4.70 12.56
CA TYR A 51 6.67 -5.95 12.67
C TYR A 51 7.08 -6.23 14.12
N LEU A 52 7.65 -5.25 14.82
CA LEU A 52 8.02 -5.38 16.22
C LEU A 52 6.79 -5.61 17.11
N ALA A 53 5.71 -4.86 16.86
CA ALA A 53 4.45 -5.02 17.62
C ALA A 53 3.90 -6.44 17.50
N VAL A 54 3.89 -7.02 16.29
CA VAL A 54 3.33 -8.36 16.09
C VAL A 54 4.31 -9.47 16.51
N THR A 55 5.62 -9.31 16.33
CA THR A 55 6.59 -10.38 16.64
C THR A 55 7.07 -10.37 18.08
N ARG A 56 7.22 -9.20 18.68
CA ARG A 56 7.87 -9.02 19.99
C ARG A 56 6.92 -8.70 21.13
N THR A 57 5.62 -8.41 20.88
CA THR A 57 4.67 -8.07 21.95
C THR A 57 3.72 -9.23 22.26
N ARG A 58 3.17 -9.20 23.49
CA ARG A 58 2.11 -10.15 23.93
C ARG A 58 0.85 -10.03 23.09
N VAL A 59 0.50 -8.80 22.67
CA VAL A 59 -0.66 -8.56 21.78
C VAL A 59 -0.49 -9.28 20.47
N GLY A 60 0.69 -9.24 19.86
CA GLY A 60 0.98 -9.98 18.65
C GLY A 60 0.88 -11.50 18.80
N ALA A 61 1.28 -12.04 19.97
CA ALA A 61 1.08 -13.46 20.26
C ALA A 61 -0.42 -13.82 20.34
N TRP A 62 -1.23 -12.99 21.01
CA TRP A 62 -2.68 -13.16 21.10
C TRP A 62 -3.38 -13.06 19.74
N VAL A 63 -2.93 -12.13 18.89
CA VAL A 63 -3.44 -11.99 17.52
C VAL A 63 -3.19 -13.26 16.71
N ARG A 64 -1.98 -13.81 16.77
CA ARG A 64 -1.65 -15.06 16.06
C ARG A 64 -2.43 -16.26 16.62
N ALA A 65 -2.59 -16.36 17.94
CA ALA A 65 -3.38 -17.41 18.57
C ALA A 65 -4.87 -17.31 18.18
N GLY A 66 -5.45 -16.11 18.23
CA GLY A 66 -6.84 -15.86 17.86
C GLY A 66 -7.11 -16.06 16.35
N ALA A 67 -6.11 -15.81 15.50
CA ALA A 67 -6.21 -16.07 14.07
C ALA A 67 -6.11 -17.58 13.73
N SER A 68 -5.38 -18.35 14.54
CA SER A 68 -5.22 -19.80 14.35
C SER A 68 -6.44 -20.58 14.85
N ASN A 69 -6.84 -20.35 16.11
CA ASN A 69 -8.02 -20.99 16.69
C ASN A 69 -8.68 -20.08 17.72
N ARG A 70 -9.86 -19.54 17.36
CA ARG A 70 -10.61 -18.60 18.20
C ARG A 70 -11.14 -19.23 19.48
N GLU A 71 -11.64 -20.47 19.40
CA GLU A 71 -12.24 -21.16 20.54
C GLU A 71 -11.20 -21.48 21.60
N MET A 72 -10.05 -22.00 21.19
CA MET A 72 -8.94 -22.28 22.08
C MET A 72 -8.39 -21.01 22.74
N ALA A 73 -8.27 -19.91 21.97
CA ALA A 73 -7.81 -18.64 22.52
C ALA A 73 -8.78 -18.06 23.57
N MET A 74 -10.09 -18.23 23.37
CA MET A 74 -11.10 -17.86 24.37
C MET A 74 -11.02 -18.74 25.62
N ALA A 75 -10.81 -20.05 25.45
CA ALA A 75 -10.64 -20.97 26.58
C ALA A 75 -9.41 -20.62 27.44
N MET A 76 -8.39 -20.03 26.86
CA MET A 76 -7.21 -19.50 27.56
C MET A 76 -7.42 -18.12 28.19
N GLY A 77 -8.67 -17.61 28.21
CA GLY A 77 -9.02 -16.32 28.82
C GLY A 77 -8.76 -15.07 27.99
N ILE A 78 -8.43 -15.22 26.70
CA ILE A 78 -8.20 -14.07 25.80
C ILE A 78 -9.55 -13.49 25.36
N ASN A 79 -9.77 -12.20 25.64
CA ASN A 79 -10.96 -11.51 25.15
C ASN A 79 -10.82 -11.18 23.66
N ILE A 80 -11.30 -12.10 22.84
CA ILE A 80 -11.22 -12.02 21.37
C ILE A 80 -11.89 -10.76 20.83
N LYS A 81 -13.04 -10.34 21.38
CA LYS A 81 -13.74 -9.13 20.91
C LYS A 81 -12.86 -7.89 21.06
N ARG A 82 -12.26 -7.66 22.23
CA ARG A 82 -11.37 -6.52 22.45
C ARG A 82 -10.12 -6.59 21.58
N LEU A 83 -9.58 -7.78 21.38
CA LEU A 83 -8.40 -8.00 20.56
C LEU A 83 -8.66 -7.60 19.10
N PHE A 84 -9.76 -8.10 18.51
CA PHE A 84 -10.10 -7.76 17.11
C PHE A 84 -10.47 -6.29 16.95
N THR A 85 -11.15 -5.66 17.92
CA THR A 85 -11.42 -4.22 17.91
C THR A 85 -10.12 -3.41 17.89
N LEU A 86 -9.12 -3.80 18.67
CA LEU A 86 -7.82 -3.13 18.71
C LEU A 86 -7.08 -3.28 17.39
N VAL A 87 -7.05 -4.49 16.82
CA VAL A 87 -6.41 -4.75 15.51
C VAL A 87 -7.09 -3.96 14.40
N PHE A 88 -8.43 -3.93 14.39
CA PHE A 88 -9.19 -3.14 13.42
C PHE A 88 -8.91 -1.64 13.57
N GLY A 89 -8.92 -1.12 14.79
CA GLY A 89 -8.60 0.28 15.08
C GLY A 89 -7.18 0.66 14.63
N LEU A 90 -6.22 -0.23 14.85
CA LEU A 90 -4.84 -0.04 14.40
C LEU A 90 -4.77 -0.05 12.86
N GLY A 91 -5.48 -0.94 12.19
CA GLY A 91 -5.59 -0.96 10.73
C GLY A 91 -6.18 0.35 10.19
N ALA A 92 -7.28 0.84 10.79
CA ALA A 92 -7.90 2.10 10.41
C ALA A 92 -6.95 3.31 10.61
N ALA A 93 -6.20 3.34 11.71
CA ALA A 93 -5.19 4.36 11.95
C ALA A 93 -4.07 4.35 10.88
N LEU A 94 -3.57 3.18 10.52
CA LEU A 94 -2.56 3.04 9.45
C LEU A 94 -3.11 3.50 8.10
N CYS A 95 -4.36 3.17 7.76
CA CYS A 95 -5.01 3.66 6.54
C CYS A 95 -5.16 5.19 6.54
N ALA A 96 -5.50 5.79 7.68
CA ALA A 96 -5.60 7.24 7.81
C ALA A 96 -4.24 7.92 7.59
N VAL A 97 -3.16 7.39 8.17
CA VAL A 97 -1.80 7.90 7.95
C VAL A 97 -1.39 7.75 6.49
N ALA A 98 -1.64 6.60 5.87
CA ALA A 98 -1.33 6.37 4.46
C ALA A 98 -2.11 7.35 3.55
N GLY A 99 -3.40 7.57 3.81
CA GLY A 99 -4.21 8.53 3.07
C GLY A 99 -3.72 9.98 3.23
N ALA A 100 -3.32 10.37 4.43
CA ALA A 100 -2.77 11.70 4.70
C ALA A 100 -1.43 11.94 3.97
N LEU A 101 -0.58 10.91 3.87
CA LEU A 101 0.69 10.99 3.17
C LEU A 101 0.54 10.98 1.64
N LEU A 102 -0.45 10.24 1.12
CA LEU A 102 -0.69 10.15 -0.33
C LEU A 102 -1.48 11.35 -0.88
N GLY A 103 -2.30 12.02 -0.05
CA GLY A 103 -3.13 13.13 -0.47
C GLY A 103 -2.40 14.24 -1.24
N PRO A 104 -1.26 14.75 -0.76
CA PRO A 104 -0.49 15.77 -1.48
C PRO A 104 0.15 15.31 -2.80
N LEU A 105 0.34 13.98 -2.98
CA LEU A 105 0.94 13.42 -4.20
C LEU A 105 -0.08 13.19 -5.31
N MET A 106 -1.29 12.77 -4.96
CA MET A 106 -2.27 12.25 -5.93
C MET A 106 -3.50 13.14 -6.09
N ALA A 107 -3.62 14.26 -5.40
CA ALA A 107 -4.86 15.01 -5.21
C ALA A 107 -6.01 14.12 -4.68
N VAL A 108 -6.81 14.62 -3.77
CA VAL A 108 -7.90 13.84 -3.18
C VAL A 108 -9.07 13.81 -4.14
N GLN A 109 -9.30 12.68 -4.80
CA GLN A 109 -10.40 12.46 -5.74
C GLN A 109 -11.45 11.52 -5.17
N VAL A 110 -12.67 11.61 -5.70
CA VAL A 110 -13.74 10.66 -5.39
C VAL A 110 -13.38 9.30 -5.98
N GLY A 111 -13.48 8.24 -5.16
CA GLY A 111 -13.18 6.88 -5.61
C GLY A 111 -11.71 6.44 -5.51
N MET A 112 -10.77 7.31 -5.10
CA MET A 112 -9.36 6.93 -4.95
C MET A 112 -9.17 5.73 -4.01
N GLY A 113 -10.05 5.56 -3.03
CA GLY A 113 -10.03 4.43 -2.10
C GLY A 113 -10.25 3.06 -2.76
N GLU A 114 -11.07 3.01 -3.81
CA GLU A 114 -11.34 1.75 -4.53
C GLU A 114 -10.08 1.23 -5.22
N THR A 115 -9.34 2.10 -5.88
CA THR A 115 -8.08 1.74 -6.55
C THR A 115 -7.05 1.23 -5.55
N VAL A 116 -6.91 1.91 -4.40
CA VAL A 116 -5.99 1.49 -3.32
C VAL A 116 -6.42 0.17 -2.70
N LEU A 117 -7.74 -0.05 -2.53
CA LEU A 117 -8.28 -1.29 -1.98
C LEU A 117 -7.97 -2.49 -2.89
N ILE A 118 -8.12 -2.34 -4.21
CA ILE A 118 -7.79 -3.38 -5.17
C ILE A 118 -6.29 -3.71 -5.12
N LEU A 119 -5.42 -2.69 -5.11
CA LEU A 119 -3.97 -2.90 -4.97
C LEU A 119 -3.60 -3.57 -3.65
N ALA A 120 -4.22 -3.17 -2.54
CA ALA A 120 -4.02 -3.81 -1.24
C ALA A 120 -4.44 -5.28 -1.26
N PHE A 121 -5.55 -5.61 -1.92
CA PHE A 121 -5.97 -7.00 -2.09
C PHE A 121 -4.95 -7.82 -2.87
N VAL A 122 -4.43 -7.29 -3.98
CA VAL A 122 -3.37 -7.92 -4.77
C VAL A 122 -2.11 -8.16 -3.91
N VAL A 123 -1.70 -7.18 -3.11
CA VAL A 123 -0.55 -7.31 -2.19
C VAL A 123 -0.77 -8.43 -1.18
N ILE A 124 -1.96 -8.54 -0.58
CA ILE A 124 -2.29 -9.59 0.39
C ILE A 124 -2.24 -10.97 -0.25
N VAL A 125 -2.77 -11.10 -1.45
CA VAL A 125 -2.78 -12.38 -2.20
C VAL A 125 -1.36 -12.79 -2.59
N ILE A 126 -0.56 -11.88 -3.13
CA ILE A 126 0.85 -12.13 -3.49
C ILE A 126 1.68 -12.47 -2.25
N GLY A 127 1.51 -11.72 -1.18
CA GLY A 127 2.25 -11.91 0.07
C GLY A 127 1.91 -13.22 0.78
N GLY A 128 0.68 -13.68 0.63
CA GLY A 128 0.10 -14.83 1.35
C GLY A 128 -0.66 -14.40 2.61
N ILE A 129 -1.87 -14.91 2.74
CA ILE A 129 -2.79 -14.57 3.83
C ILE A 129 -2.16 -14.92 5.19
N GLY A 130 -2.07 -13.93 6.08
CA GLY A 130 -1.55 -14.11 7.44
C GLY A 130 -0.03 -13.94 7.59
N SER A 131 0.72 -13.65 6.52
CA SER A 131 2.15 -13.36 6.58
C SER A 131 2.44 -11.87 6.51
N ILE A 132 2.98 -11.29 7.59
CA ILE A 132 3.38 -9.87 7.64
C ILE A 132 4.58 -9.62 6.72
N TRP A 133 5.56 -10.53 6.73
CA TRP A 133 6.68 -10.48 5.81
C TRP A 133 6.23 -10.59 4.36
N GLY A 134 5.25 -11.47 4.10
CA GLY A 134 4.64 -11.60 2.79
C GLY A 134 3.98 -10.30 2.32
N ALA A 135 3.20 -9.66 3.18
CA ALA A 135 2.57 -8.38 2.86
C ALA A 135 3.61 -7.27 2.60
N PHE A 136 4.69 -7.20 3.38
CA PHE A 136 5.76 -6.22 3.18
C PHE A 136 6.49 -6.43 1.84
N VAL A 137 6.95 -7.66 1.58
CA VAL A 137 7.64 -7.98 0.30
C VAL A 137 6.68 -7.86 -0.88
N GLY A 138 5.43 -8.31 -0.72
CA GLY A 138 4.37 -8.16 -1.72
C GLY A 138 4.10 -6.70 -2.08
N SER A 139 4.05 -5.81 -1.08
CA SER A 139 3.85 -4.37 -1.32
C SER A 139 5.03 -3.73 -2.05
N LEU A 140 6.27 -4.12 -1.74
CA LEU A 140 7.45 -3.66 -2.48
C LEU A 140 7.44 -4.14 -3.93
N LEU A 141 7.12 -5.41 -4.17
CA LEU A 141 7.03 -5.97 -5.52
C LEU A 141 5.94 -5.30 -6.35
N VAL A 142 4.74 -5.17 -5.79
CA VAL A 142 3.62 -4.52 -6.49
C VAL A 142 3.93 -3.05 -6.75
N GLY A 143 4.46 -2.32 -5.76
CA GLY A 143 4.86 -0.92 -5.91
C GLY A 143 5.96 -0.74 -6.96
N PHE A 144 6.94 -1.64 -7.01
CA PHE A 144 7.98 -1.62 -8.03
C PHE A 144 7.40 -1.85 -9.44
N VAL A 145 6.56 -2.87 -9.62
CA VAL A 145 5.95 -3.19 -10.92
C VAL A 145 4.99 -2.10 -11.36
N ASP A 146 4.17 -1.54 -10.47
CA ASP A 146 3.26 -0.44 -10.78
C ASP A 146 4.04 0.82 -11.20
N THR A 147 5.08 1.19 -10.45
CA THR A 147 5.92 2.35 -10.78
C THR A 147 6.65 2.15 -12.09
N PHE A 148 7.25 0.98 -12.30
CA PHE A 148 7.96 0.64 -13.52
C PHE A 148 7.01 0.64 -14.74
N GLY A 149 5.82 0.06 -14.59
CA GLY A 149 4.80 0.08 -15.63
C GLY A 149 4.35 1.51 -15.99
N ARG A 150 4.09 2.36 -14.99
CA ARG A 150 3.65 3.75 -15.22
C ARG A 150 4.73 4.65 -15.80
N THR A 151 6.01 4.36 -15.56
CA THR A 151 7.12 5.20 -16.06
C THR A 151 7.67 4.71 -17.39
N LEU A 152 7.90 3.40 -17.53
CA LEU A 152 8.57 2.84 -18.69
C LEU A 152 7.62 2.61 -19.88
N MET A 153 6.37 2.15 -19.61
CA MET A 153 5.44 1.85 -20.70
C MET A 153 5.08 3.07 -21.56
N PRO A 154 4.77 4.25 -21.00
CA PRO A 154 4.54 5.43 -21.82
C PRO A 154 5.76 5.84 -22.64
N ALA A 155 6.99 5.63 -22.13
CA ALA A 155 8.21 5.94 -22.85
C ALA A 155 8.40 5.03 -24.07
N LEU A 156 8.19 3.72 -23.90
CA LEU A 156 8.26 2.74 -25.00
C LEU A 156 7.15 2.94 -26.03
N PHE A 157 5.93 3.24 -25.58
CA PHE A 157 4.81 3.46 -26.51
C PHE A 157 4.95 4.75 -27.31
N ARG A 158 5.66 5.77 -26.82
CA ARG A 158 5.92 7.01 -27.58
C ARG A 158 6.81 6.81 -28.79
N GLU A 159 7.61 5.76 -28.83
CA GLU A 159 8.44 5.42 -30.00
C GLU A 159 7.61 4.76 -31.11
N ILE A 160 6.46 4.13 -30.77
CA ILE A 160 5.67 3.32 -31.70
C ILE A 160 4.33 4.01 -32.05
N PHE A 161 3.74 4.74 -31.09
CA PHE A 161 2.40 5.32 -31.19
C PHE A 161 2.39 6.84 -30.95
N PRO A 162 1.37 7.55 -31.47
CA PRO A 162 1.19 8.97 -31.20
C PRO A 162 1.15 9.27 -29.68
N PRO A 163 1.66 10.44 -29.22
CA PRO A 163 1.80 10.78 -27.81
C PRO A 163 0.49 10.71 -27.01
N GLN A 164 -0.64 10.97 -27.64
CA GLN A 164 -1.97 10.93 -27.01
C GLN A 164 -2.38 9.49 -26.63
N VAL A 165 -2.10 8.51 -27.50
CA VAL A 165 -2.37 7.10 -27.24
C VAL A 165 -1.41 6.55 -26.21
N ALA A 166 -0.13 6.91 -26.28
CA ALA A 166 0.90 6.46 -25.36
C ALA A 166 0.63 6.89 -23.91
N SER A 167 0.14 8.12 -23.69
CA SER A 167 -0.19 8.62 -22.35
C SER A 167 -1.43 7.96 -21.74
N ALA A 168 -2.42 7.60 -22.56
CA ALA A 168 -3.63 6.91 -22.10
C ALA A 168 -3.38 5.41 -21.86
N ALA A 169 -2.57 4.76 -22.69
CA ALA A 169 -2.27 3.34 -22.59
C ALA A 169 -1.35 3.00 -21.40
N GLY A 170 -0.45 3.90 -21.01
CA GLY A 170 0.53 3.66 -19.96
C GLY A 170 -0.07 3.17 -18.62
N PRO A 171 -1.02 3.90 -18.02
CA PRO A 171 -1.65 3.48 -16.76
C PRO A 171 -2.45 2.17 -16.87
N ALA A 172 -3.09 1.93 -18.04
CA ALA A 172 -3.83 0.70 -18.29
C ALA A 172 -2.89 -0.52 -18.33
N VAL A 173 -1.78 -0.40 -19.05
CA VAL A 173 -0.77 -1.46 -19.13
C VAL A 173 -0.10 -1.70 -17.77
N ALA A 174 0.18 -0.66 -17.00
CA ALA A 174 0.72 -0.80 -15.65
C ALA A 174 -0.21 -1.64 -14.76
N SER A 175 -1.52 -1.38 -14.80
CA SER A 175 -2.50 -2.17 -14.06
C SER A 175 -2.53 -3.63 -14.53
N ILE A 176 -2.46 -3.88 -15.83
CA ILE A 176 -2.39 -5.24 -16.39
C ILE A 176 -1.13 -5.96 -15.90
N MET A 177 0.03 -5.29 -15.84
CA MET A 177 1.27 -5.88 -15.33
C MET A 177 1.17 -6.30 -13.87
N VAL A 178 0.49 -5.52 -13.03
CA VAL A 178 0.26 -5.86 -11.63
C VAL A 178 -0.61 -7.12 -11.51
N TYR A 179 -1.69 -7.22 -12.30
CA TYR A 179 -2.54 -8.42 -12.29
C TYR A 179 -1.83 -9.64 -12.88
N LEU A 180 -1.01 -9.44 -13.91
CA LEU A 180 -0.20 -10.50 -14.50
C LEU A 180 0.83 -11.00 -13.48
N LEU A 181 1.48 -10.10 -12.73
CA LEU A 181 2.35 -10.46 -11.62
C LEU A 181 1.60 -11.33 -10.60
N MET A 182 0.39 -10.94 -10.21
CA MET A 182 -0.45 -11.71 -9.29
C MET A 182 -0.73 -13.11 -9.85
N ALA A 183 -1.12 -13.22 -11.13
CA ALA A 183 -1.41 -14.49 -11.77
C ALA A 183 -0.16 -15.40 -11.81
N VAL A 184 1.00 -14.86 -12.16
CA VAL A 184 2.28 -15.60 -12.19
C VAL A 184 2.65 -16.10 -10.78
N VAL A 185 2.54 -15.23 -9.77
CA VAL A 185 2.84 -15.63 -8.38
C VAL A 185 1.91 -16.74 -7.91
N LEU A 186 0.60 -16.63 -8.17
CA LEU A 186 -0.37 -17.65 -7.80
C LEU A 186 -0.16 -18.96 -8.57
N PHE A 187 0.25 -18.90 -9.83
CA PHE A 187 0.57 -20.09 -10.62
C PHE A 187 1.79 -20.84 -10.08
N LEU A 188 2.83 -20.08 -9.70
CA LEU A 188 4.06 -20.66 -9.15
C LEU A 188 3.90 -21.09 -7.67
N ARG A 189 3.15 -20.30 -6.89
CA ARG A 189 2.89 -20.53 -5.46
C ARG A 189 1.45 -20.16 -5.09
N PRO A 190 0.52 -21.11 -5.15
CA PRO A 190 -0.91 -20.86 -4.90
C PRO A 190 -1.23 -20.40 -3.47
N GLN A 191 -0.30 -20.52 -2.55
CA GLN A 191 -0.45 -20.09 -1.16
C GLN A 191 0.17 -18.70 -0.90
N GLY A 192 0.69 -18.03 -1.94
CA GLY A 192 1.46 -16.79 -1.82
C GLY A 192 2.96 -17.03 -1.54
N LEU A 193 3.75 -15.94 -1.58
CA LEU A 193 5.22 -16.03 -1.48
C LEU A 193 5.71 -16.52 -0.10
N PHE A 194 5.01 -16.15 0.97
CA PHE A 194 5.42 -16.40 2.37
C PHE A 194 4.31 -17.06 3.20
N SER A 195 3.57 -18.00 2.62
CA SER A 195 2.61 -18.78 3.40
C SER A 195 3.34 -19.62 4.44
N ARG A 196 2.95 -19.48 5.72
CA ARG A 196 3.36 -20.42 6.76
C ARG A 196 2.65 -21.77 6.53
N ARG A 197 3.43 -22.82 6.34
CA ARG A 197 2.98 -24.19 6.55
C ARG A 197 2.71 -24.44 8.03
#